data_30aa23be73388f4c2b5322e99a347329
#
_entry.id   30aa23be73388f4c2b5322e99a347329
#
_cell.length_a   1.000
_cell.length_b   1.000
_cell.length_c   1.000
_cell.angle_alpha   90.00
_cell.angle_beta   90.00
_cell.angle_gamma   90.00
#
_symmetry.space_group_name_H-M   'P 1'
#
loop_
_entity.id
_entity.type
_entity.pdbx_description
1 polymer ?
#
loop_
_entity_poly.entity_id
_entity_poly.type
_entity_poly.pdbx_seq_one_letter_code
_entity_poly.pdbx_strand_id
1 'polypeptide(L)'
;MRLLGIDLGTGSVKLVTLDADGVERAVASEPYALSSPQPGWAEIAPDTWWQALVRAAARLPADERAQVAAIGFSGQMHGVVLIDAAGQPVRPALLWPDTRAVREADAASWPASGSPVAGLPVAPNPVAPGMAGPLLRWLATHEPAALRAARWAVQPKDWLRIALGGDVAADPSDACATALATPDGAWDNALIDTLGLPTDRFAPVRAS
;
A
#
# COMPACT_ATOMS: atom_id res chain seq x y z
N MET A 1 -24.16 -17.23 1.62
CA MET A 1 -22.74 -16.90 1.48
C MET A 1 -22.62 -15.53 0.85
N ARG A 2 -21.75 -14.66 1.37
CA ARG A 2 -21.42 -13.34 0.81
C ARG A 2 -19.92 -13.21 0.61
N LEU A 3 -19.54 -12.41 -0.38
CA LEU A 3 -18.18 -11.90 -0.55
C LEU A 3 -18.18 -10.44 -0.12
N LEU A 4 -17.19 -10.01 0.63
CA LEU A 4 -17.02 -8.61 1.03
C LEU A 4 -15.85 -8.01 0.25
N GLY A 5 -16.13 -7.00 -0.57
CA GLY A 5 -15.12 -6.14 -1.17
C GLY A 5 -14.82 -4.96 -0.25
N ILE A 6 -13.54 -4.68 -0.01
CA ILE A 6 -13.05 -3.51 0.72
C ILE A 6 -12.18 -2.69 -0.21
N ASP A 7 -12.58 -1.45 -0.49
CA ASP A 7 -11.77 -0.49 -1.24
C ASP A 7 -11.29 0.62 -0.31
N LEU A 8 -9.97 0.64 -0.07
CA LEU A 8 -9.29 1.66 0.75
C LEU A 8 -8.82 2.81 -0.15
N GLY A 9 -9.73 3.72 -0.49
CA GLY A 9 -9.42 4.88 -1.34
C GLY A 9 -8.60 5.95 -0.62
N THR A 10 -8.33 7.07 -1.29
CA THR A 10 -7.54 8.17 -0.71
C THR A 10 -8.31 8.94 0.38
N GLY A 11 -9.62 9.14 0.20
CA GLY A 11 -10.44 9.96 1.13
C GLY A 11 -11.60 9.20 1.77
N SER A 12 -11.75 7.91 1.52
CA SER A 12 -12.80 7.08 2.12
C SER A 12 -12.47 5.59 2.02
N VAL A 13 -13.03 4.79 2.90
CA VAL A 13 -13.15 3.35 2.72
C VAL A 13 -14.57 3.03 2.23
N LYS A 14 -14.67 2.13 1.23
CA LYS A 14 -15.94 1.62 0.71
C LYS A 14 -16.01 0.11 0.91
N LEU A 15 -17.15 -0.36 1.34
CA LEU A 15 -17.48 -1.77 1.52
C LEU A 15 -18.61 -2.14 0.58
N VAL A 16 -18.52 -3.31 -0.03
CA VAL A 16 -19.60 -3.88 -0.84
C VAL A 16 -19.76 -5.35 -0.52
N THR A 17 -20.97 -5.80 -0.23
CA THR A 17 -21.29 -7.24 -0.16
C THR A 17 -21.88 -7.71 -1.48
N LEU A 18 -21.37 -8.83 -1.98
CA LEU A 18 -21.83 -9.50 -3.19
C LEU A 18 -22.36 -10.90 -2.82
N ASP A 19 -23.38 -11.37 -3.54
CA ASP A 19 -23.78 -12.78 -3.48
C ASP A 19 -22.90 -13.66 -4.40
N ALA A 20 -23.21 -14.94 -4.47
CA ALA A 20 -22.45 -15.92 -5.26
C ALA A 20 -22.53 -15.65 -6.78
N ASP A 21 -23.55 -14.92 -7.23
CA ASP A 21 -23.73 -14.55 -8.63
C ASP A 21 -23.10 -13.20 -8.97
N GLY A 22 -22.41 -12.56 -8.00
CA GLY A 22 -21.76 -11.27 -8.14
C GLY A 22 -22.70 -10.07 -8.05
N VAL A 23 -23.96 -10.28 -7.61
CA VAL A 23 -24.93 -9.21 -7.45
C VAL A 23 -24.66 -8.44 -6.16
N GLU A 24 -24.58 -7.11 -6.25
CA GLU A 24 -24.45 -6.23 -5.09
C GLU A 24 -25.65 -6.32 -4.16
N ARG A 25 -25.42 -6.54 -2.88
CA ARG A 25 -26.43 -6.73 -1.85
C ARG A 25 -26.51 -5.55 -0.89
N ALA A 26 -25.36 -5.03 -0.47
CA ALA A 26 -25.28 -3.84 0.37
C ALA A 26 -23.96 -3.08 0.13
N VAL A 27 -24.02 -1.77 0.32
CA VAL A 27 -22.86 -0.87 0.22
C VAL A 27 -22.82 0.03 1.45
N ALA A 28 -21.61 0.26 1.96
CA ALA A 28 -21.34 1.27 2.98
C ALA A 28 -20.02 2.00 2.65
N SER A 29 -19.94 3.27 3.01
CA SER A 29 -18.72 4.05 2.83
C SER A 29 -18.54 5.00 4.01
N GLU A 30 -17.29 5.20 4.43
CA GLU A 30 -16.94 6.13 5.49
C GLU A 30 -15.80 7.04 5.03
N PRO A 31 -15.99 8.35 5.02
CA PRO A 31 -14.95 9.30 4.65
C PRO A 31 -13.94 9.50 5.78
N TYR A 32 -12.73 9.93 5.41
CA TYR A 32 -11.68 10.38 6.32
C TYR A 32 -10.83 11.48 5.66
N ALA A 33 -10.15 12.26 6.50
CA ALA A 33 -9.27 13.33 6.04
C ALA A 33 -7.79 12.89 6.09
N LEU A 34 -7.02 13.37 5.13
CA LEU A 34 -5.56 13.29 5.18
C LEU A 34 -5.00 14.40 6.06
N SER A 35 -3.83 14.15 6.63
CA SER A 35 -3.00 15.17 7.28
C SER A 35 -1.97 15.70 6.29
N SER A 36 -1.78 17.02 6.28
CA SER A 36 -0.72 17.68 5.53
C SER A 36 0.13 18.50 6.50
N PRO A 37 1.08 17.86 7.21
CA PRO A 37 1.89 18.55 8.23
C PRO A 37 2.74 19.69 7.67
N GLN A 38 3.09 19.62 6.39
CA GLN A 38 3.81 20.64 5.64
C GLN A 38 3.26 20.73 4.20
N PRO A 39 3.46 21.87 3.50
CA PRO A 39 3.07 21.96 2.09
C PRO A 39 3.62 20.80 1.25
N GLY A 40 2.76 20.13 0.51
CA GLY A 40 3.12 19.00 -0.34
C GLY A 40 3.26 17.65 0.39
N TRP A 41 3.09 17.60 1.71
CA TRP A 41 3.07 16.37 2.47
C TRP A 41 1.66 15.78 2.56
N ALA A 42 1.55 14.47 2.47
CA ALA A 42 0.28 13.75 2.58
C ALA A 42 0.47 12.49 3.44
N GLU A 43 -0.06 12.56 4.65
CA GLU A 43 0.06 11.51 5.65
C GLU A 43 -1.31 11.10 6.21
N ILE A 44 -1.37 9.89 6.77
CA ILE A 44 -2.51 9.45 7.56
C ILE A 44 -2.05 8.46 8.64
N ALA A 45 -2.57 8.57 9.85
CA ALA A 45 -2.43 7.52 10.84
C ALA A 45 -3.23 6.29 10.40
N PRO A 46 -2.63 5.09 10.26
CA PRO A 46 -3.36 3.91 9.79
C PRO A 46 -4.57 3.55 10.64
N ASP A 47 -4.55 3.88 11.94
CA ASP A 47 -5.73 3.72 12.81
C ASP A 47 -6.96 4.49 12.31
N THR A 48 -6.78 5.60 11.58
CA THR A 48 -7.88 6.34 10.94
C THR A 48 -8.61 5.44 9.92
N TRP A 49 -7.89 4.65 9.14
CA TRP A 49 -8.46 3.68 8.20
C TRP A 49 -9.22 2.57 8.93
N TRP A 50 -8.61 2.05 10.01
CA TRP A 50 -9.24 1.04 10.84
C TRP A 50 -10.57 1.52 11.42
N GLN A 51 -10.59 2.72 12.02
CA GLN A 51 -11.80 3.31 12.58
C GLN A 51 -12.87 3.56 11.51
N ALA A 52 -12.46 4.03 10.32
CA ALA A 52 -13.37 4.21 9.21
C ALA A 52 -13.96 2.88 8.70
N LEU A 53 -13.12 1.83 8.60
CA LEU A 53 -13.58 0.49 8.26
C LEU A 53 -14.62 -0.04 9.25
N VAL A 54 -14.36 0.10 10.56
CA VAL A 54 -15.29 -0.34 11.61
C VAL A 54 -16.63 0.42 11.50
N ARG A 55 -16.59 1.75 11.29
CA ARG A 55 -17.83 2.53 11.12
C ARG A 55 -18.59 2.17 9.84
N ALA A 56 -17.89 1.96 8.73
CA ALA A 56 -18.52 1.51 7.48
C ALA A 56 -19.14 0.11 7.64
N ALA A 57 -18.42 -0.82 8.26
CA ALA A 57 -18.91 -2.17 8.52
C ALA A 57 -20.17 -2.16 9.43
N ALA A 58 -20.23 -1.27 10.42
CA ALA A 58 -21.41 -1.14 11.28
C ALA A 58 -22.67 -0.68 10.53
N ARG A 59 -22.52 -0.02 9.38
CA ARG A 59 -23.65 0.42 8.53
C ARG A 59 -24.17 -0.68 7.60
N LEU A 60 -23.40 -1.74 7.36
CA LEU A 60 -23.91 -2.89 6.62
C LEU A 60 -24.96 -3.63 7.45
N PRO A 61 -26.03 -4.15 6.84
CA PRO A 61 -27.01 -4.99 7.54
C PRO A 61 -26.36 -6.16 8.27
N ALA A 62 -26.83 -6.47 9.46
CA ALA A 62 -26.23 -7.50 10.31
C ALA A 62 -26.28 -8.90 9.67
N ASP A 63 -27.35 -9.20 8.96
CA ASP A 63 -27.53 -10.46 8.23
C ASP A 63 -26.58 -10.57 7.03
N GLU A 64 -26.27 -9.47 6.34
CA GLU A 64 -25.27 -9.43 5.28
C GLU A 64 -23.85 -9.71 5.85
N ARG A 65 -23.50 -9.02 6.95
CA ARG A 65 -22.20 -9.24 7.63
C ARG A 65 -22.01 -10.65 8.14
N ALA A 66 -23.06 -11.24 8.71
CA ALA A 66 -23.02 -12.60 9.27
C ALA A 66 -22.80 -13.69 8.20
N GLN A 67 -23.07 -13.38 6.93
CA GLN A 67 -22.92 -14.30 5.81
C GLN A 67 -21.58 -14.18 5.07
N VAL A 68 -20.69 -13.23 5.45
CA VAL A 68 -19.41 -13.02 4.78
C VAL A 68 -18.53 -14.25 4.96
N ALA A 69 -18.12 -14.85 3.86
CA ALA A 69 -17.28 -16.03 3.81
C ALA A 69 -15.85 -15.73 3.31
N ALA A 70 -15.67 -14.63 2.56
CA ALA A 70 -14.35 -14.19 2.10
C ALA A 70 -14.33 -12.68 1.93
N ILE A 71 -13.11 -12.10 2.01
CA ILE A 71 -12.85 -10.67 1.88
C ILE A 71 -11.84 -10.46 0.76
N GLY A 72 -12.18 -9.58 -0.20
CA GLY A 72 -11.28 -9.08 -1.22
C GLY A 72 -10.90 -7.63 -0.94
N PHE A 73 -9.68 -7.26 -1.30
CA PHE A 73 -9.15 -5.91 -1.05
C PHE A 73 -8.78 -5.20 -2.35
N SER A 74 -9.12 -3.93 -2.42
CA SER A 74 -8.60 -2.94 -3.35
C SER A 74 -8.19 -1.71 -2.55
N GLY A 75 -7.40 -0.82 -3.13
CA GLY A 75 -7.06 0.43 -2.44
C GLY A 75 -6.16 1.34 -3.23
N GLN A 76 -5.86 2.50 -2.63
CA GLN A 76 -4.90 3.44 -3.17
C GLN A 76 -3.52 2.81 -3.30
N MET A 77 -2.87 3.06 -4.42
CA MET A 77 -1.54 2.56 -4.76
C MET A 77 -0.42 3.48 -4.24
N HIS A 78 0.82 3.05 -4.41
CA HIS A 78 2.06 3.81 -4.28
C HIS A 78 2.49 4.18 -2.86
N GLY A 79 1.59 4.40 -1.92
CA GLY A 79 1.94 4.80 -0.57
C GLY A 79 2.76 3.76 0.19
N VAL A 80 3.29 4.13 1.37
CA VAL A 80 4.04 3.22 2.23
C VAL A 80 3.57 3.31 3.69
N VAL A 81 3.35 2.14 4.29
CA VAL A 81 3.10 1.95 5.71
C VAL A 81 4.27 1.18 6.30
N LEU A 82 4.99 1.77 7.25
CA LEU A 82 6.02 1.08 8.02
C LEU A 82 5.38 0.43 9.24
N ILE A 83 5.55 -0.88 9.38
CA ILE A 83 5.00 -1.65 10.51
C ILE A 83 6.10 -2.46 11.21
N ASP A 84 5.94 -2.65 12.50
CA ASP A 84 6.80 -3.53 13.30
C ASP A 84 6.47 -5.02 13.10
N ALA A 85 7.13 -5.90 13.84
CA ALA A 85 6.92 -7.35 13.77
C ALA A 85 5.53 -7.80 14.24
N ALA A 86 4.83 -6.96 15.02
CA ALA A 86 3.47 -7.20 15.49
C ALA A 86 2.40 -6.60 14.53
N GLY A 87 2.82 -6.02 13.39
CA GLY A 87 1.92 -5.38 12.43
C GLY A 87 1.46 -3.97 12.84
N GLN A 88 2.06 -3.39 13.91
CA GLN A 88 1.71 -2.06 14.37
C GLN A 88 2.45 -0.99 13.58
N PRO A 89 1.77 0.07 13.13
CA PRO A 89 2.41 1.18 12.45
C PRO A 89 3.44 1.88 13.34
N VAL A 90 4.65 2.10 12.83
CA VAL A 90 5.72 2.81 13.57
C VAL A 90 5.68 4.33 13.36
N ARG A 91 4.90 4.78 12.37
CA ARG A 91 4.64 6.18 12.04
C ARG A 91 3.38 6.31 11.17
N PRO A 92 2.84 7.55 10.96
CA PRO A 92 1.81 7.76 9.94
C PRO A 92 2.26 7.28 8.56
N ALA A 93 1.35 6.69 7.80
CA ALA A 93 1.59 6.28 6.42
C ALA A 93 1.90 7.49 5.52
N LEU A 94 2.79 7.32 4.56
CA LEU A 94 3.03 8.27 3.47
C LEU A 94 2.21 7.85 2.26
N LEU A 95 1.55 8.80 1.61
CA LEU A 95 0.57 8.50 0.58
C LEU A 95 1.02 8.99 -0.81
N TRP A 96 0.38 8.50 -1.85
CA TRP A 96 0.70 8.81 -3.24
C TRP A 96 0.68 10.33 -3.62
N PRO A 97 -0.13 11.21 -2.99
CA PRO A 97 -0.07 12.64 -3.28
C PRO A 97 1.12 13.35 -2.63
N ASP A 98 1.91 12.64 -1.81
CA ASP A 98 3.05 13.22 -1.11
C ASP A 98 4.18 13.58 -2.07
N THR A 99 4.66 14.80 -2.00
CA THR A 99 5.72 15.32 -2.88
C THR A 99 7.06 15.53 -2.16
N ARG A 100 7.19 15.08 -0.89
CA ARG A 100 8.45 15.27 -0.13
C ARG A 100 9.66 14.63 -0.78
N ALA A 101 9.47 13.50 -1.48
CA ALA A 101 10.54 12.72 -2.09
C ALA A 101 10.84 13.12 -3.55
N VAL A 102 10.61 14.39 -3.93
CA VAL A 102 10.85 14.87 -5.30
C VAL A 102 12.31 14.70 -5.73
N ARG A 103 13.27 14.86 -4.81
CA ARG A 103 14.70 14.67 -5.09
C ARG A 103 15.08 13.20 -5.23
N GLU A 104 14.48 12.36 -4.43
CA GLU A 104 14.67 10.92 -4.44
C GLU A 104 14.05 10.25 -5.68
N ALA A 105 13.06 10.90 -6.29
CA ALA A 105 12.39 10.46 -7.52
C ALA A 105 13.07 10.99 -8.80
N ASP A 106 14.12 11.81 -8.69
CA ASP A 106 14.80 12.38 -9.86
C ASP A 106 15.35 11.25 -10.75
N ALA A 107 14.97 11.27 -12.03
CA ALA A 107 15.40 10.28 -13.02
C ALA A 107 16.93 10.15 -13.14
N ALA A 108 17.69 11.23 -12.90
CA ALA A 108 19.14 11.21 -12.91
C ALA A 108 19.73 10.43 -11.71
N SER A 109 19.00 10.31 -10.61
CA SER A 109 19.40 9.60 -9.40
C SER A 109 18.73 8.22 -9.26
N TRP A 110 17.82 7.87 -10.16
CA TRP A 110 17.11 6.60 -10.14
C TRP A 110 17.80 5.63 -11.12
N PRO A 111 18.39 4.53 -10.64
CA PRO A 111 19.02 3.54 -11.50
C PRO A 111 17.98 2.96 -12.48
N ALA A 112 18.39 2.67 -13.70
CA ALA A 112 17.54 1.93 -14.61
C ALA A 112 17.20 0.57 -13.98
N SER A 113 15.92 0.31 -13.74
CA SER A 113 15.46 -0.99 -13.25
C SER A 113 15.88 -2.10 -14.21
N GLY A 114 16.38 -3.19 -13.62
CA GLY A 114 17.05 -4.26 -14.34
C GLY A 114 16.27 -4.92 -15.46
N SER A 115 17.04 -5.51 -16.34
CA SER A 115 16.77 -6.34 -17.50
C SER A 115 15.52 -6.02 -18.32
N PRO A 116 15.69 -5.46 -19.52
CA PRO A 116 14.61 -5.44 -20.49
C PRO A 116 14.18 -6.89 -20.75
N VAL A 117 12.90 -7.18 -20.60
CA VAL A 117 12.31 -8.37 -21.18
C VAL A 117 12.68 -8.34 -22.65
N ALA A 118 13.46 -9.34 -23.13
CA ALA A 118 14.02 -9.34 -24.45
C ALA A 118 12.91 -9.12 -25.49
N GLY A 119 13.00 -7.97 -26.20
CA GLY A 119 12.15 -7.67 -27.35
C GLY A 119 11.00 -6.68 -27.13
N LEU A 120 10.77 -6.15 -25.93
CA LEU A 120 9.80 -5.06 -25.71
C LEU A 120 10.53 -3.79 -25.27
N PRO A 121 10.30 -2.64 -25.92
CA PRO A 121 10.73 -1.36 -25.38
C PRO A 121 9.84 -1.04 -24.19
N VAL A 122 10.19 -1.56 -23.02
CA VAL A 122 9.56 -1.12 -21.76
C VAL A 122 10.21 0.20 -21.43
N ALA A 123 9.54 1.29 -21.78
CA ALA A 123 9.80 2.53 -21.07
C ALA A 123 9.44 2.27 -19.62
N PRO A 124 10.39 2.34 -18.68
CA PRO A 124 10.06 2.20 -17.26
C PRO A 124 9.00 3.26 -16.95
N ASN A 125 7.98 2.90 -16.19
CA ASN A 125 7.02 3.88 -15.68
C ASN A 125 7.82 5.02 -15.05
N PRO A 126 7.54 6.28 -15.40
CA PRO A 126 8.27 7.40 -14.80
C PRO A 126 8.08 7.34 -13.29
N VAL A 127 9.20 7.33 -12.57
CA VAL A 127 9.17 7.33 -11.11
C VAL A 127 8.60 8.64 -10.61
N ALA A 128 7.62 8.57 -9.71
CA ALA A 128 6.96 9.72 -9.13
C ALA A 128 7.25 9.84 -7.61
N PRO A 129 7.30 11.05 -7.04
CA PRO A 129 7.65 11.27 -5.64
C PRO A 129 6.80 10.49 -4.64
N GLY A 130 5.51 10.30 -4.93
CA GLY A 130 4.57 9.57 -4.07
C GLY A 130 4.63 8.05 -4.18
N MET A 131 5.51 7.49 -5.00
CA MET A 131 5.74 6.04 -5.04
C MET A 131 6.54 5.57 -3.83
N ALA A 132 6.31 4.34 -3.39
CA ALA A 132 6.94 3.79 -2.19
C ALA A 132 8.47 3.81 -2.26
N GLY A 133 9.07 3.55 -3.42
CA GLY A 133 10.53 3.59 -3.60
C GLY A 133 11.16 4.93 -3.23
N PRO A 134 10.79 6.06 -3.86
CA PRO A 134 11.24 7.39 -3.47
C PRO A 134 10.93 7.74 -2.02
N LEU A 135 9.72 7.44 -1.54
CA LEU A 135 9.33 7.69 -0.14
C LEU A 135 10.21 6.93 0.86
N LEU A 136 10.57 5.68 0.56
CA LEU A 136 11.47 4.89 1.39
C LEU A 136 12.91 5.44 1.38
N ARG A 137 13.41 5.93 0.24
CA ARG A 137 14.70 6.64 0.16
C ARG A 137 14.70 7.90 1.03
N TRP A 138 13.62 8.67 0.95
CA TRP A 138 13.44 9.85 1.81
C TRP A 138 13.46 9.45 3.28
N LEU A 139 12.71 8.41 3.67
CA LEU A 139 12.68 7.89 5.05
C LEU A 139 14.06 7.39 5.50
N ALA A 140 14.82 6.74 4.65
CA ALA A 140 16.19 6.29 4.96
C ALA A 140 17.12 7.45 5.33
N THR A 141 16.93 8.61 4.69
CA THR A 141 17.75 9.81 4.91
C THR A 141 17.24 10.65 6.08
N HIS A 142 15.93 10.89 6.16
CA HIS A 142 15.36 11.90 7.06
C HIS A 142 14.73 11.31 8.32
N GLU A 143 14.25 10.06 8.26
CA GLU A 143 13.65 9.34 9.40
C GLU A 143 14.26 7.93 9.56
N PRO A 144 15.58 7.78 9.63
CA PRO A 144 16.23 6.45 9.65
C PRO A 144 15.83 5.62 10.89
N ALA A 145 15.42 6.27 11.98
CA ALA A 145 14.93 5.58 13.17
C ALA A 145 13.60 4.84 12.90
N ALA A 146 12.68 5.47 12.16
CA ALA A 146 11.42 4.85 11.80
C ALA A 146 11.64 3.63 10.87
N LEU A 147 12.52 3.78 9.87
CA LEU A 147 12.85 2.68 8.97
C LEU A 147 13.53 1.51 9.71
N ARG A 148 14.38 1.78 10.70
CA ARG A 148 15.00 0.73 11.54
C ARG A 148 14.01 0.04 12.46
N ALA A 149 13.04 0.77 13.00
CA ALA A 149 11.98 0.22 13.87
C ALA A 149 10.99 -0.67 13.10
N ALA A 150 10.84 -0.41 11.80
CA ALA A 150 9.96 -1.22 10.96
C ALA A 150 10.52 -2.62 10.75
N ARG A 151 9.65 -3.63 10.80
CA ARG A 151 9.95 -4.97 10.27
C ARG A 151 9.56 -5.08 8.80
N TRP A 152 8.48 -4.37 8.40
CA TRP A 152 7.95 -4.42 7.05
C TRP A 152 7.57 -3.02 6.52
N ALA A 153 7.80 -2.83 5.23
CA ALA A 153 7.22 -1.74 4.44
C ALA A 153 6.13 -2.35 3.54
N VAL A 154 4.89 -1.96 3.77
CA VAL A 154 3.72 -2.54 3.07
C VAL A 154 2.87 -1.45 2.43
N GLN A 155 2.00 -1.83 1.51
CA GLN A 155 1.02 -0.93 0.90
C GLN A 155 -0.17 -0.69 1.83
N PRO A 156 -0.93 0.41 1.66
CA PRO A 156 -2.08 0.73 2.53
C PRO A 156 -3.11 -0.41 2.66
N LYS A 157 -3.51 -1.04 1.56
CA LYS A 157 -4.47 -2.16 1.60
C LYS A 157 -3.91 -3.40 2.28
N ASP A 158 -2.58 -3.65 2.12
CA ASP A 158 -1.92 -4.80 2.74
C ASP A 158 -1.86 -4.63 4.25
N TRP A 159 -1.58 -3.41 4.74
CA TRP A 159 -1.69 -3.13 6.17
C TRP A 159 -3.09 -3.40 6.70
N LEU A 160 -4.13 -2.97 5.99
CA LEU A 160 -5.52 -3.19 6.43
C LEU A 160 -5.86 -4.69 6.47
N ARG A 161 -5.37 -5.47 5.48
CA ARG A 161 -5.51 -6.92 5.47
C ARG A 161 -4.79 -7.58 6.64
N ILE A 162 -3.57 -7.14 6.96
CA ILE A 162 -2.80 -7.60 8.12
C ILE A 162 -3.55 -7.26 9.42
N ALA A 163 -4.08 -6.06 9.56
CA ALA A 163 -4.86 -5.64 10.72
C ALA A 163 -6.14 -6.47 10.92
N LEU A 164 -6.68 -7.04 9.84
CA LEU A 164 -7.81 -7.99 9.87
C LEU A 164 -7.38 -9.46 10.13
N GLY A 165 -6.11 -9.70 10.43
CA GLY A 165 -5.57 -11.03 10.73
C GLY A 165 -5.05 -11.80 9.50
N GLY A 166 -4.90 -11.15 8.35
CA GLY A 166 -4.28 -11.76 7.18
C GLY A 166 -2.75 -11.83 7.26
N ASP A 167 -2.16 -12.67 6.43
CA ASP A 167 -0.70 -12.84 6.34
C ASP A 167 0.02 -11.55 5.89
N VAL A 168 1.27 -11.40 6.27
CA VAL A 168 2.14 -10.37 5.70
C VAL A 168 2.55 -10.78 4.28
N ALA A 169 2.02 -10.10 3.29
CA ALA A 169 2.33 -10.32 1.88
C ALA A 169 2.08 -9.04 1.07
N ALA A 170 2.64 -8.96 -0.12
CA ALA A 170 2.29 -8.02 -1.19
C ALA A 170 1.75 -8.80 -2.39
N ASP A 171 1.13 -8.14 -3.34
CA ASP A 171 0.80 -8.74 -4.63
C ASP A 171 1.63 -8.12 -5.76
N PRO A 172 1.73 -8.80 -6.94
CA PRO A 172 2.56 -8.32 -8.05
C PRO A 172 2.15 -6.94 -8.57
N SER A 173 0.86 -6.61 -8.59
CA SER A 173 0.38 -5.34 -9.13
C SER A 173 0.81 -4.16 -8.27
N ASP A 174 0.67 -4.27 -6.96
CA ASP A 174 1.13 -3.24 -6.03
C ASP A 174 2.66 -3.20 -5.91
N ALA A 175 3.34 -4.35 -5.96
CA ALA A 175 4.79 -4.38 -6.01
C ALA A 175 5.33 -3.58 -7.22
N CYS A 176 4.77 -3.78 -8.41
CA CYS A 176 5.12 -2.98 -9.60
C CYS A 176 4.86 -1.48 -9.40
N ALA A 177 3.81 -1.11 -8.67
CA ALA A 177 3.47 0.28 -8.40
C ALA A 177 4.42 0.99 -7.43
N THR A 178 5.33 0.27 -6.78
CA THR A 178 6.33 0.84 -5.85
C THR A 178 7.54 1.48 -6.54
N ALA A 179 7.79 1.20 -7.81
CA ALA A 179 9.04 1.43 -8.54
C ALA A 179 10.23 0.59 -8.04
N LEU A 180 9.99 -0.49 -7.28
CA LEU A 180 11.02 -1.36 -6.69
C LEU A 180 10.89 -2.83 -7.15
N ALA A 181 10.01 -3.11 -8.09
CA ALA A 181 9.77 -4.47 -8.59
C ALA A 181 10.21 -4.63 -10.04
N THR A 182 10.52 -5.85 -10.39
CA THR A 182 10.73 -6.30 -11.77
C THR A 182 9.39 -6.33 -12.53
N PRO A 183 9.39 -6.36 -13.87
CA PRO A 183 8.16 -6.37 -14.67
C PRO A 183 7.22 -7.55 -14.39
N ASP A 184 7.73 -8.66 -13.85
CA ASP A 184 6.95 -9.83 -13.45
C ASP A 184 6.40 -9.73 -12.00
N GLY A 185 6.62 -8.58 -11.34
CA GLY A 185 6.08 -8.26 -10.03
C GLY A 185 6.88 -8.79 -8.84
N ALA A 186 8.05 -9.37 -9.05
CA ALA A 186 8.96 -9.73 -7.95
C ALA A 186 9.74 -8.50 -7.47
N TRP A 187 10.23 -8.50 -6.22
CA TRP A 187 11.12 -7.43 -5.75
C TRP A 187 12.45 -7.45 -6.51
N ASP A 188 12.87 -6.30 -7.03
CA ASP A 188 14.18 -6.10 -7.62
C ASP A 188 15.21 -5.83 -6.51
N ASN A 189 15.73 -6.91 -5.92
CA ASN A 189 16.68 -6.80 -4.81
C ASN A 189 17.98 -6.08 -5.21
N ALA A 190 18.41 -6.15 -6.47
CA ALA A 190 19.60 -5.44 -6.95
C ALA A 190 19.35 -3.93 -7.00
N LEU A 191 18.17 -3.51 -7.48
CA LEU A 191 17.74 -2.12 -7.44
C LEU A 191 17.59 -1.62 -6.01
N ILE A 192 16.89 -2.37 -5.15
CA ILE A 192 16.65 -2.02 -3.74
C ILE A 192 17.99 -1.80 -3.01
N ASP A 193 18.96 -2.70 -3.19
CA ASP A 193 20.30 -2.59 -2.60
C ASP A 193 21.07 -1.38 -3.16
N THR A 194 21.01 -1.15 -4.48
CA THR A 194 21.62 0.03 -5.13
C THR A 194 21.08 1.34 -4.60
N LEU A 195 19.78 1.37 -4.22
CA LEU A 195 19.13 2.52 -3.59
C LEU A 195 19.45 2.67 -2.10
N GLY A 196 20.25 1.78 -1.53
CA GLY A 196 20.61 1.78 -0.12
C GLY A 196 19.47 1.40 0.81
N LEU A 197 18.46 0.68 0.32
CA LEU A 197 17.31 0.23 1.09
C LEU A 197 17.52 -1.19 1.62
N PRO A 198 17.04 -1.52 2.83
CA PRO A 198 17.19 -2.86 3.38
C PRO A 198 16.22 -3.84 2.68
N THR A 199 16.75 -4.82 1.96
CA THR A 199 15.98 -5.80 1.17
C THR A 199 15.08 -6.69 2.03
N ASP A 200 15.39 -6.86 3.30
CA ASP A 200 14.63 -7.68 4.25
C ASP A 200 13.37 -6.98 4.82
N ARG A 201 13.07 -5.75 4.39
CA ARG A 201 11.87 -4.99 4.81
C ARG A 201 10.67 -5.19 3.88
N PHE A 202 10.84 -5.90 2.78
CA PHE A 202 9.77 -6.08 1.81
C PHE A 202 9.03 -7.41 2.05
N ALA A 203 7.70 -7.33 2.14
CA ALA A 203 6.84 -8.50 2.34
C ALA A 203 6.95 -9.46 1.15
N PRO A 204 6.82 -10.78 1.35
CA PRO A 204 6.79 -11.73 0.24
C PRO A 204 5.70 -11.40 -0.77
N VAL A 205 6.02 -11.42 -2.07
CA VAL A 205 5.01 -11.25 -3.13
C VAL A 205 4.30 -12.58 -3.33
N ARG A 206 2.95 -12.55 -3.34
CA ARG A 206 2.09 -13.70 -3.60
C ARG A 206 1.09 -13.36 -4.69
N ALA A 207 0.67 -14.34 -5.46
CA ALA A 207 -0.44 -14.17 -6.40
C ALA A 207 -1.72 -13.79 -5.65
N SER A 208 -2.50 -12.91 -6.28
CA SER A 208 -3.81 -12.44 -5.78
C SER A 208 -4.89 -13.49 -6.03
#